data_02a5fca2a295ecb768b5039055de7929
#
_entry.id   02a5fca2a295ecb768b5039055de7929
#
_cell.length_a   1.000
_cell.length_b   1.000
_cell.length_c   1.000
_cell.angle_alpha   90.00
_cell.angle_beta   90.00
_cell.angle_gamma   90.00
#
_symmetry.space_group_name_H-M   'P 1'
#
loop_
_entity.id
_entity.type
_entity.pdbx_description
1 polymer ?
#
loop_
_entity_poly.entity_id
_entity_poly.type
_entity_poly.pdbx_seq_one_letter_code
_entity_poly.pdbx_strand_id
1 'polypeptide(L)'
;FALLRWVHGGAARTVVAARRQRDELRAWRFRNLGGWTRGVDTQLFRPDDPEALADPRPIWIYVGRVAVEKSIEDFLALDLPGTKYVVGDGPERERLARQYPLARFTGYRFGADLAALLAAADVFVFPSRTDTFGVVMLEAMACGLPVAAYPVTGPIDVVEQGVTGVLDDDLGRAAMGALKLDRGACRSAAVACSWERATTQFLANTV
;
A
#
# COMPACT_ATOMS: atom_id res chain seq x y z
N PHE A 1 21.72 -16.95 -8.15
CA PHE A 1 22.27 -15.64 -7.73
C PHE A 1 23.63 -15.32 -8.37
N ALA A 2 24.50 -16.30 -8.68
CA ALA A 2 25.77 -16.07 -9.35
C ALA A 2 25.59 -15.36 -10.72
N LEU A 3 24.62 -15.79 -11.53
CA LEU A 3 24.30 -15.18 -12.81
C LEU A 3 23.81 -13.72 -12.64
N LEU A 4 22.92 -13.49 -11.68
CA LEU A 4 22.43 -12.13 -11.41
C LEU A 4 23.57 -11.19 -10.98
N ARG A 5 24.50 -11.66 -10.12
CA ARG A 5 25.68 -10.88 -9.76
C ARG A 5 26.60 -10.62 -10.95
N TRP A 6 26.75 -11.56 -11.85
CA TRP A 6 27.54 -11.38 -13.06
C TRP A 6 26.93 -10.32 -13.98
N VAL A 7 25.60 -10.37 -14.20
CA VAL A 7 24.87 -9.39 -15.02
C VAL A 7 24.95 -7.99 -14.40
N HIS A 8 24.71 -7.87 -13.08
CA HIS A 8 24.71 -6.59 -12.38
C HIS A 8 26.10 -6.12 -11.93
N GLY A 9 27.11 -6.98 -11.99
CA GLY A 9 28.46 -6.68 -11.52
C GLY A 9 29.18 -5.60 -12.34
N GLY A 10 28.80 -5.43 -13.62
CA GLY A 10 29.30 -4.37 -14.49
C GLY A 10 28.48 -3.07 -14.45
N ALA A 11 27.36 -3.04 -13.74
CA ALA A 11 26.56 -1.83 -13.62
C ALA A 11 27.22 -0.82 -12.66
N ALA A 12 27.18 0.45 -13.02
CA ALA A 12 27.64 1.54 -12.13
C ALA A 12 26.85 1.49 -10.80
N ARG A 13 25.54 1.23 -10.87
CA ARG A 13 24.67 1.05 -9.69
C ARG A 13 23.51 0.09 -9.97
N THR A 14 23.14 -0.70 -8.96
CA THR A 14 21.90 -1.49 -8.94
C THR A 14 20.95 -0.86 -7.93
N VAL A 15 19.86 -0.26 -8.39
CA VAL A 15 18.91 0.46 -7.55
C VAL A 15 17.78 -0.45 -7.08
N VAL A 16 17.43 -0.33 -5.81
CA VAL A 16 16.43 -1.18 -5.13
C VAL A 16 15.47 -0.31 -4.34
N ALA A 17 14.17 -0.58 -4.48
CA ALA A 17 13.14 0.23 -3.83
C ALA A 17 12.95 -0.11 -2.33
N ALA A 18 13.02 -1.39 -1.98
CA ALA A 18 12.78 -1.88 -0.63
C ALA A 18 14.09 -2.00 0.16
N ARG A 19 14.10 -1.50 1.41
CA ARG A 19 15.28 -1.58 2.30
C ARG A 19 15.69 -3.03 2.56
N ARG A 20 14.71 -3.88 2.87
CA ARG A 20 14.95 -5.30 3.13
C ARG A 20 15.55 -6.02 1.93
N GLN A 21 15.03 -5.79 0.73
CA GLN A 21 15.58 -6.35 -0.51
C GLN A 21 17.03 -5.90 -0.74
N ARG A 22 17.35 -4.64 -0.40
CA ARG A 22 18.72 -4.13 -0.46
C ARG A 22 19.65 -4.88 0.49
N ASP A 23 19.18 -5.17 1.71
CA ASP A 23 19.99 -5.87 2.71
C ASP A 23 20.19 -7.35 2.34
N GLU A 24 19.17 -8.00 1.76
CA GLU A 24 19.28 -9.33 1.18
C GLU A 24 20.31 -9.36 0.03
N LEU A 25 20.26 -8.40 -0.90
CA LEU A 25 21.22 -8.31 -1.98
C LEU A 25 22.64 -8.06 -1.46
N ARG A 26 22.81 -7.28 -0.37
CA ARG A 26 24.10 -7.12 0.31
C ARG A 26 24.61 -8.44 0.88
N ALA A 27 23.74 -9.20 1.54
CA ALA A 27 24.08 -10.54 2.04
C ALA A 27 24.51 -11.48 0.91
N TRP A 28 23.96 -11.31 -0.28
CA TRP A 28 24.37 -12.03 -1.50
C TRP A 28 25.58 -11.41 -2.21
N ARG A 29 26.30 -10.48 -1.54
CA ARG A 29 27.53 -9.84 -2.03
C ARG A 29 27.36 -8.96 -3.28
N PHE A 30 26.19 -8.37 -3.48
CA PHE A 30 26.06 -7.25 -4.40
C PHE A 30 26.70 -6.00 -3.79
N ARG A 31 27.53 -5.27 -4.55
CA ARG A 31 28.34 -4.17 -4.01
C ARG A 31 27.80 -2.78 -4.39
N ASN A 32 27.29 -2.61 -5.60
CA ASN A 32 26.89 -1.33 -6.16
C ASN A 32 25.39 -1.07 -5.93
N LEU A 33 24.92 -1.13 -4.67
CA LEU A 33 23.51 -0.97 -4.34
C LEU A 33 23.19 0.49 -4.02
N GLY A 34 22.23 1.05 -4.74
CA GLY A 34 21.58 2.34 -4.46
C GLY A 34 20.16 2.16 -3.96
N GLY A 35 19.65 3.12 -3.19
CA GLY A 35 18.23 3.20 -2.84
C GLY A 35 17.48 4.07 -3.85
N TRP A 36 16.28 3.63 -4.23
CA TRP A 36 15.36 4.42 -5.03
C TRP A 36 13.93 4.11 -4.60
N THR A 37 13.29 5.03 -3.90
CA THR A 37 11.90 4.87 -3.47
C THR A 37 10.95 4.99 -4.66
N ARG A 38 9.75 4.45 -4.50
CA ARG A 38 8.63 4.75 -5.41
C ARG A 38 8.08 6.12 -5.05
N GLY A 39 7.64 6.86 -6.05
CA GLY A 39 6.95 8.12 -5.88
C GLY A 39 5.43 7.95 -5.81
N VAL A 40 4.77 8.91 -5.18
CA VAL A 40 3.32 9.08 -5.22
C VAL A 40 2.98 10.51 -5.65
N ASP A 41 1.90 10.66 -6.42
CA ASP A 41 1.36 11.96 -6.78
C ASP A 41 0.57 12.55 -5.61
N THR A 42 1.23 13.38 -4.83
CA THR A 42 0.66 14.02 -3.64
C THR A 42 -0.25 15.21 -3.96
N GLN A 43 -0.36 15.64 -5.20
CA GLN A 43 -1.34 16.64 -5.64
C GLN A 43 -2.69 15.98 -5.96
N LEU A 44 -2.63 14.82 -6.62
CA LEU A 44 -3.80 14.01 -6.92
C LEU A 44 -4.34 13.32 -5.66
N PHE A 45 -3.47 12.55 -4.97
CA PHE A 45 -3.82 11.86 -3.73
C PHE A 45 -3.57 12.78 -2.54
N ARG A 46 -4.64 13.30 -1.96
CA ARG A 46 -4.62 14.22 -0.82
C ARG A 46 -5.88 14.05 0.03
N PRO A 47 -5.85 14.45 1.30
CA PRO A 47 -7.07 14.53 2.10
C PRO A 47 -8.09 15.44 1.41
N ASP A 48 -9.33 14.99 1.36
CA ASP A 48 -10.49 15.70 0.78
C ASP A 48 -11.72 15.44 1.66
N ASP A 49 -12.90 15.74 1.17
CA ASP A 49 -14.15 15.62 1.91
C ASP A 49 -14.38 14.17 2.41
N PRO A 50 -14.35 13.94 3.74
CA PRO A 50 -14.60 12.61 4.29
C PRO A 50 -16.07 12.17 4.16
N GLU A 51 -16.99 13.10 3.86
CA GLU A 51 -18.42 12.80 3.72
C GLU A 51 -18.81 12.38 2.29
N ALA A 52 -17.86 12.31 1.37
CA ALA A 52 -18.10 11.84 0.00
C ALA A 52 -18.65 10.40 -0.09
N LEU A 53 -18.50 9.59 0.98
CA LEU A 53 -19.15 8.30 1.15
C LEU A 53 -20.18 8.36 2.28
N ALA A 54 -21.45 8.14 1.95
CA ALA A 54 -22.58 8.22 2.88
C ALA A 54 -22.84 6.90 3.65
N ASP A 55 -22.06 5.87 3.42
CA ASP A 55 -22.20 4.57 4.10
C ASP A 55 -21.78 4.63 5.58
N PRO A 56 -22.29 3.70 6.43
CA PRO A 56 -21.91 3.62 7.84
C PRO A 56 -20.40 3.52 8.06
N ARG A 57 -19.89 4.34 8.98
CA ARG A 57 -18.46 4.34 9.36
C ARG A 57 -18.16 3.37 10.50
N PRO A 58 -16.89 2.93 10.65
CA PRO A 58 -15.73 3.24 9.82
C PRO A 58 -15.82 2.64 8.41
N ILE A 59 -15.18 3.30 7.43
CA ILE A 59 -15.06 2.80 6.07
C ILE A 59 -13.67 2.17 5.88
N TRP A 60 -13.67 0.87 5.64
CA TRP A 60 -12.49 0.04 5.38
C TRP A 60 -12.35 -0.13 3.88
N ILE A 61 -11.22 0.23 3.30
CA ILE A 61 -11.05 0.19 1.86
C ILE A 61 -9.86 -0.67 1.45
N TYR A 62 -10.07 -1.54 0.46
CA TYR A 62 -9.05 -2.23 -0.30
C TYR A 62 -9.01 -1.68 -1.72
N VAL A 63 -7.82 -1.53 -2.28
CA VAL A 63 -7.63 -1.14 -3.69
C VAL A 63 -6.62 -2.08 -4.34
N GLY A 64 -7.03 -2.70 -5.45
CA GLY A 64 -6.14 -3.58 -6.20
C GLY A 64 -6.88 -4.63 -7.04
N ARG A 65 -6.11 -5.49 -7.70
CA ARG A 65 -6.66 -6.62 -8.45
C ARG A 65 -7.43 -7.56 -7.52
N VAL A 66 -8.63 -7.96 -7.93
CA VAL A 66 -9.48 -8.90 -7.17
C VAL A 66 -9.14 -10.33 -7.59
N ALA A 67 -8.14 -10.92 -6.94
CA ALA A 67 -7.60 -12.24 -7.27
C ALA A 67 -7.14 -12.99 -6.01
N VAL A 68 -7.02 -14.31 -6.10
CA VAL A 68 -6.71 -15.21 -4.98
C VAL A 68 -5.41 -14.79 -4.27
N GLU A 69 -4.36 -14.46 -5.02
CA GLU A 69 -3.05 -14.08 -4.49
C GLU A 69 -3.07 -12.79 -3.65
N LYS A 70 -4.16 -12.00 -3.74
CA LYS A 70 -4.35 -10.78 -2.95
C LYS A 70 -5.03 -11.02 -1.61
N SER A 71 -5.46 -12.25 -1.33
CA SER A 71 -6.07 -12.66 -0.06
C SER A 71 -7.21 -11.74 0.42
N ILE A 72 -8.01 -11.21 -0.52
CA ILE A 72 -9.08 -10.23 -0.22
C ILE A 72 -10.14 -10.86 0.69
N GLU A 73 -10.31 -12.17 0.61
CA GLU A 73 -11.23 -12.90 1.46
C GLU A 73 -10.86 -12.79 2.95
N ASP A 74 -9.54 -12.73 3.28
CA ASP A 74 -9.08 -12.48 4.65
C ASP A 74 -9.64 -11.14 5.19
N PHE A 75 -9.69 -10.10 4.36
CA PHE A 75 -10.29 -8.81 4.71
C PHE A 75 -11.82 -8.87 4.79
N LEU A 76 -12.45 -9.50 3.81
CA LEU A 76 -13.91 -9.53 3.73
C LEU A 76 -14.54 -10.36 4.88
N ALA A 77 -13.86 -11.40 5.32
CA ALA A 77 -14.28 -12.28 6.41
C ALA A 77 -14.16 -11.65 7.81
N LEU A 78 -13.41 -10.53 7.97
CA LEU A 78 -13.27 -9.88 9.27
C LEU A 78 -14.63 -9.40 9.79
N ASP A 79 -14.87 -9.59 11.08
CA ASP A 79 -16.01 -8.97 11.77
C ASP A 79 -15.63 -7.55 12.21
N LEU A 80 -15.84 -6.58 11.32
CA LEU A 80 -15.53 -5.17 11.52
C LEU A 80 -16.83 -4.34 11.46
N PRO A 81 -17.01 -3.35 12.33
CA PRO A 81 -18.14 -2.42 12.23
C PRO A 81 -18.00 -1.54 10.96
N GLY A 82 -19.12 -0.98 10.52
CA GLY A 82 -19.13 -0.06 9.38
C GLY A 82 -19.15 -0.76 8.03
N THR A 83 -18.51 -0.17 7.02
CA THR A 83 -18.64 -0.58 5.62
C THR A 83 -17.30 -0.96 5.00
N LYS A 84 -17.26 -2.08 4.29
CA LYS A 84 -16.09 -2.55 3.53
C LYS A 84 -16.21 -2.18 2.06
N TYR A 85 -15.17 -1.57 1.53
CA TYR A 85 -15.04 -1.23 0.11
C TYR A 85 -13.94 -2.04 -0.56
N VAL A 86 -14.25 -2.58 -1.75
CA VAL A 86 -13.29 -3.26 -2.64
C VAL A 86 -13.27 -2.51 -3.96
N VAL A 87 -12.18 -1.79 -4.19
CA VAL A 87 -11.95 -1.03 -5.42
C VAL A 87 -11.00 -1.80 -6.32
N GLY A 88 -11.49 -2.19 -7.49
CA GLY A 88 -10.75 -2.98 -8.45
C GLY A 88 -11.59 -4.06 -9.09
N ASP A 89 -10.95 -4.85 -9.95
CA ASP A 89 -11.59 -5.94 -10.67
C ASP A 89 -10.65 -7.15 -10.77
N GLY A 90 -11.20 -8.29 -11.16
CA GLY A 90 -10.42 -9.51 -11.34
C GLY A 90 -11.27 -10.76 -11.25
N PRO A 91 -10.65 -11.93 -11.42
CA PRO A 91 -11.35 -13.21 -11.55
C PRO A 91 -12.22 -13.59 -10.33
N GLU A 92 -11.86 -13.09 -9.14
CA GLU A 92 -12.58 -13.42 -7.90
C GLU A 92 -13.74 -12.46 -7.57
N ARG A 93 -13.89 -11.35 -8.31
CA ARG A 93 -14.84 -10.29 -7.98
C ARG A 93 -16.27 -10.80 -7.86
N GLU A 94 -16.77 -11.53 -8.86
CA GLU A 94 -18.15 -12.00 -8.85
C GLU A 94 -18.42 -13.03 -7.76
N ARG A 95 -17.45 -13.91 -7.50
CA ARG A 95 -17.55 -14.90 -6.41
C ARG A 95 -17.63 -14.22 -5.06
N LEU A 96 -16.68 -13.31 -4.81
CA LEU A 96 -16.61 -12.58 -3.53
C LEU A 96 -17.79 -11.64 -3.33
N ALA A 97 -18.29 -10.98 -4.37
CA ALA A 97 -19.47 -10.12 -4.27
C ALA A 97 -20.75 -10.92 -3.90
N ARG A 98 -20.89 -12.15 -4.41
CA ARG A 98 -22.00 -13.03 -4.00
C ARG A 98 -21.85 -13.54 -2.56
N GLN A 99 -20.62 -13.83 -2.14
CA GLN A 99 -20.34 -14.37 -0.81
C GLN A 99 -20.42 -13.28 0.28
N TYR A 100 -20.06 -12.04 -0.05
CA TYR A 100 -20.04 -10.90 0.87
C TYR A 100 -20.91 -9.74 0.36
N PRO A 101 -22.25 -9.91 0.34
CA PRO A 101 -23.19 -8.96 -0.29
C PRO A 101 -23.25 -7.58 0.42
N LEU A 102 -22.77 -7.50 1.66
CA LEU A 102 -22.70 -6.22 2.39
C LEU A 102 -21.48 -5.38 2.02
N ALA A 103 -20.47 -5.97 1.37
CA ALA A 103 -19.31 -5.23 0.89
C ALA A 103 -19.61 -4.48 -0.41
N ARG A 104 -19.01 -3.31 -0.59
CA ARG A 104 -19.18 -2.44 -1.76
C ARG A 104 -18.10 -2.73 -2.79
N PHE A 105 -18.43 -3.42 -3.87
CA PHE A 105 -17.52 -3.67 -5.00
C PHE A 105 -17.73 -2.61 -6.08
N THR A 106 -16.79 -1.67 -6.23
CA THR A 106 -16.93 -0.53 -7.14
C THR A 106 -16.44 -0.79 -8.57
N GLY A 107 -15.71 -1.89 -8.78
CA GLY A 107 -14.93 -2.09 -9.99
C GLY A 107 -13.68 -1.20 -10.03
N TYR A 108 -13.00 -1.12 -11.17
CA TYR A 108 -11.83 -0.24 -11.33
C TYR A 108 -12.21 1.23 -11.16
N ARG A 109 -11.36 1.96 -10.42
CA ARG A 109 -11.36 3.42 -10.31
C ARG A 109 -9.94 3.92 -10.51
N PHE A 110 -9.78 5.08 -11.13
CA PHE A 110 -8.48 5.68 -11.44
C PHE A 110 -8.52 7.18 -11.21
N GLY A 111 -7.34 7.80 -11.10
CA GLY A 111 -7.20 9.23 -11.03
C GLY A 111 -8.04 9.85 -9.89
N ALA A 112 -8.79 10.89 -10.20
CA ALA A 112 -9.59 11.63 -9.21
C ALA A 112 -10.67 10.76 -8.52
N ASP A 113 -11.29 9.82 -9.25
CA ASP A 113 -12.31 8.94 -8.66
C ASP A 113 -11.71 8.01 -7.59
N LEU A 114 -10.51 7.48 -7.84
CA LEU A 114 -9.80 6.67 -6.85
C LEU A 114 -9.35 7.53 -5.66
N ALA A 115 -8.82 8.72 -5.93
CA ALA A 115 -8.37 9.63 -4.90
C ALA A 115 -9.52 10.04 -3.96
N ALA A 116 -10.71 10.33 -4.51
CA ALA A 116 -11.90 10.67 -3.73
C ALA A 116 -12.34 9.50 -2.82
N LEU A 117 -12.34 8.26 -3.32
CA LEU A 117 -12.68 7.08 -2.51
C LEU A 117 -11.68 6.87 -1.36
N LEU A 118 -10.37 7.02 -1.66
CA LEU A 118 -9.34 6.91 -0.63
C LEU A 118 -9.48 8.03 0.40
N ALA A 119 -9.66 9.29 -0.01
CA ALA A 119 -9.79 10.41 0.90
C ALA A 119 -10.99 10.28 1.87
N ALA A 120 -12.09 9.70 1.38
CA ALA A 120 -13.32 9.51 2.15
C ALA A 120 -13.30 8.27 3.08
N ALA A 121 -12.35 7.36 2.94
CA ALA A 121 -12.24 6.17 3.80
C ALA A 121 -11.55 6.49 5.15
N ASP A 122 -11.58 5.52 6.08
CA ASP A 122 -10.98 5.65 7.40
C ASP A 122 -9.68 4.82 7.55
N VAL A 123 -9.64 3.62 6.98
CA VAL A 123 -8.47 2.74 7.04
C VAL A 123 -8.29 2.04 5.69
N PHE A 124 -7.05 2.03 5.21
CA PHE A 124 -6.66 1.22 4.07
C PHE A 124 -6.25 -0.18 4.53
N VAL A 125 -6.97 -1.20 4.11
CA VAL A 125 -6.67 -2.60 4.46
C VAL A 125 -5.95 -3.28 3.30
N PHE A 126 -4.74 -3.79 3.57
CA PHE A 126 -3.89 -4.45 2.58
C PHE A 126 -3.64 -5.91 2.97
N PRO A 127 -4.52 -6.85 2.58
CA PRO A 127 -4.47 -8.24 2.99
C PRO A 127 -3.46 -9.09 2.21
N SER A 128 -2.81 -8.53 1.18
CA SER A 128 -1.88 -9.26 0.33
C SER A 128 -0.65 -9.75 1.09
N ARG A 129 -0.25 -11.01 0.83
CA ARG A 129 0.94 -11.63 1.42
C ARG A 129 2.12 -11.71 0.46
N THR A 130 1.94 -11.32 -0.81
CA THR A 130 2.90 -11.59 -1.90
C THR A 130 3.34 -10.36 -2.68
N ASP A 131 2.98 -9.16 -2.24
CA ASP A 131 3.39 -7.92 -2.90
C ASP A 131 4.85 -7.56 -2.61
N THR A 132 5.51 -6.98 -3.62
CA THR A 132 6.92 -6.57 -3.51
C THR A 132 7.11 -5.19 -2.90
N PHE A 133 6.15 -4.27 -3.09
CA PHE A 133 6.21 -2.91 -2.54
C PHE A 133 4.82 -2.36 -2.16
N GLY A 134 3.84 -2.39 -3.08
CA GLY A 134 2.49 -1.90 -2.84
C GLY A 134 2.38 -0.36 -2.90
N VAL A 135 2.59 0.23 -4.10
CA VAL A 135 2.48 1.70 -4.32
C VAL A 135 1.15 2.26 -3.83
N VAL A 136 0.07 1.49 -3.92
CA VAL A 136 -1.26 1.89 -3.45
C VAL A 136 -1.30 2.24 -1.94
N MET A 137 -0.40 1.68 -1.12
CA MET A 137 -0.28 2.09 0.28
C MET A 137 0.22 3.54 0.41
N LEU A 138 1.14 3.97 -0.49
CA LEU A 138 1.56 5.38 -0.54
C LEU A 138 0.43 6.30 -0.99
N GLU A 139 -0.40 5.87 -1.95
CA GLU A 139 -1.58 6.61 -2.41
C GLU A 139 -2.60 6.78 -1.26
N ALA A 140 -2.87 5.70 -0.51
CA ALA A 140 -3.73 5.74 0.67
C ALA A 140 -3.16 6.68 1.75
N MET A 141 -1.89 6.53 2.10
CA MET A 141 -1.22 7.39 3.08
C MET A 141 -1.20 8.85 2.61
N ALA A 142 -1.07 9.11 1.32
CA ALA A 142 -1.15 10.45 0.75
C ALA A 142 -2.53 11.09 0.94
N CYS A 143 -3.60 10.30 0.96
CA CYS A 143 -4.95 10.71 1.36
C CYS A 143 -5.14 10.76 2.88
N GLY A 144 -4.10 10.51 3.66
CA GLY A 144 -4.15 10.49 5.12
C GLY A 144 -4.73 9.20 5.70
N LEU A 145 -4.81 8.09 4.94
CA LEU A 145 -5.31 6.82 5.47
C LEU A 145 -4.18 6.05 6.16
N PRO A 146 -4.38 5.62 7.41
CA PRO A 146 -3.51 4.62 8.03
C PRO A 146 -3.71 3.26 7.37
N VAL A 147 -2.62 2.48 7.31
CA VAL A 147 -2.58 1.17 6.65
C VAL A 147 -2.71 0.06 7.69
N ALA A 148 -3.55 -0.93 7.42
CA ALA A 148 -3.60 -2.20 8.14
C ALA A 148 -3.14 -3.33 7.20
N ALA A 149 -2.11 -4.08 7.58
CA ALA A 149 -1.55 -5.11 6.72
C ALA A 149 -0.89 -6.24 7.53
N TYR A 150 -0.59 -7.35 6.84
CA TYR A 150 0.29 -8.39 7.39
C TYR A 150 1.76 -7.92 7.41
N PRO A 151 2.59 -8.41 8.36
CA PRO A 151 4.00 -8.06 8.48
C PRO A 151 4.86 -8.83 7.45
N VAL A 152 4.57 -8.64 6.16
CA VAL A 152 5.24 -9.31 5.03
C VAL A 152 6.00 -8.30 4.17
N THR A 153 6.80 -8.82 3.22
CA THR A 153 7.52 -7.98 2.24
C THR A 153 6.52 -7.06 1.50
N GLY A 154 6.91 -5.83 1.28
CA GLY A 154 6.05 -4.75 0.81
C GLY A 154 5.58 -3.89 1.99
N PRO A 155 4.58 -4.31 2.77
CA PRO A 155 4.12 -3.54 3.94
C PRO A 155 5.21 -3.15 4.94
N ILE A 156 6.13 -4.06 5.30
CA ILE A 156 7.22 -3.76 6.23
C ILE A 156 8.25 -2.72 5.72
N ASP A 157 8.28 -2.47 4.42
CA ASP A 157 9.17 -1.48 3.81
C ASP A 157 8.50 -0.11 3.62
N VAL A 158 7.17 -0.06 3.69
CA VAL A 158 6.35 1.14 3.42
C VAL A 158 5.70 1.69 4.68
N VAL A 159 5.25 0.81 5.57
CA VAL A 159 4.49 1.18 6.78
C VAL A 159 5.42 1.35 7.97
N GLU A 160 5.34 2.50 8.63
CA GLU A 160 5.96 2.75 9.93
C GLU A 160 4.99 2.32 11.03
N GLN A 161 5.37 1.23 11.74
CA GLN A 161 4.55 0.58 12.76
C GLN A 161 4.10 1.57 13.85
N GLY A 162 2.79 1.68 14.05
CA GLY A 162 2.19 2.56 15.07
C GLY A 162 2.18 4.05 14.71
N VAL A 163 2.67 4.44 13.52
CA VAL A 163 2.68 5.81 13.02
C VAL A 163 1.84 5.95 11.76
N THR A 164 2.18 5.20 10.70
CA THR A 164 1.46 5.25 9.42
C THR A 164 0.57 4.04 9.17
N GLY A 165 0.64 3.05 10.06
CA GLY A 165 -0.19 1.86 10.00
C GLY A 165 0.14 0.86 11.10
N VAL A 166 -0.58 -0.24 11.09
CA VAL A 166 -0.37 -1.37 12.00
C VAL A 166 -0.16 -2.63 11.18
N LEU A 167 0.96 -3.30 11.44
CA LEU A 167 1.32 -4.59 10.90
C LEU A 167 1.10 -5.66 11.96
N ASP A 168 0.23 -6.63 11.70
CA ASP A 168 -0.07 -7.72 12.63
C ASP A 168 -0.46 -8.98 11.83
N ASP A 169 -0.13 -10.17 12.35
CA ASP A 169 -0.57 -11.45 11.78
C ASP A 169 -2.10 -11.63 11.89
N ASP A 170 -2.74 -10.94 12.84
CA ASP A 170 -4.18 -10.76 12.93
C ASP A 170 -4.58 -9.46 12.23
N LEU A 171 -5.12 -9.59 11.02
CA LEU A 171 -5.51 -8.44 10.19
C LEU A 171 -6.64 -7.62 10.83
N GLY A 172 -7.51 -8.23 11.63
CA GLY A 172 -8.57 -7.54 12.39
C GLY A 172 -7.97 -6.63 13.47
N ARG A 173 -6.97 -7.13 14.22
CA ARG A 173 -6.22 -6.31 15.17
C ARG A 173 -5.48 -5.17 14.47
N ALA A 174 -4.85 -5.46 13.33
CA ALA A 174 -4.19 -4.44 12.53
C ALA A 174 -5.19 -3.34 12.12
N ALA A 175 -6.35 -3.70 11.59
CA ALA A 175 -7.40 -2.78 11.17
C ALA A 175 -7.88 -1.89 12.33
N MET A 176 -8.28 -2.49 13.44
CA MET A 176 -8.77 -1.76 14.62
C MET A 176 -7.69 -0.89 15.28
N GLY A 177 -6.43 -1.31 15.19
CA GLY A 177 -5.28 -0.52 15.63
C GLY A 177 -5.02 0.69 14.75
N ALA A 178 -5.05 0.48 13.42
CA ALA A 178 -4.83 1.52 12.43
C ALA A 178 -5.87 2.65 12.52
N LEU A 179 -7.13 2.32 12.82
CA LEU A 179 -8.21 3.29 12.97
C LEU A 179 -7.93 4.39 14.02
N LYS A 180 -7.00 4.14 14.96
CA LYS A 180 -6.67 5.06 16.05
C LYS A 180 -5.48 5.98 15.72
N LEU A 181 -4.86 5.82 14.57
CA LEU A 181 -3.64 6.56 14.21
C LEU A 181 -3.96 7.95 13.63
N ASP A 182 -2.97 8.83 13.74
CA ASP A 182 -3.07 10.18 13.19
C ASP A 182 -2.96 10.19 11.66
N ARG A 183 -4.01 10.66 11.01
CA ARG A 183 -4.08 10.82 9.56
C ARG A 183 -3.05 11.82 9.02
N GLY A 184 -2.70 12.84 9.81
CA GLY A 184 -1.68 13.84 9.47
C GLY A 184 -0.28 13.23 9.39
N ALA A 185 0.06 12.31 10.29
CA ALA A 185 1.32 11.56 10.24
C ALA A 185 1.41 10.69 8.98
N CYS A 186 0.33 10.01 8.59
CA CYS A 186 0.26 9.23 7.34
C CYS A 186 0.53 10.12 6.12
N ARG A 187 -0.14 11.27 6.05
CA ARG A 187 0.06 12.24 4.96
C ARG A 187 1.50 12.74 4.90
N SER A 188 2.08 13.11 6.04
CA SER A 188 3.44 13.64 6.12
C SER A 188 4.47 12.62 5.62
N ALA A 189 4.32 11.34 5.99
CA ALA A 189 5.17 10.27 5.51
C ALA A 189 5.07 10.05 3.99
N ALA A 190 3.85 10.11 3.43
CA ALA A 190 3.64 9.98 1.98
C ALA A 190 4.23 11.17 1.19
N VAL A 191 4.13 12.40 1.70
CA VAL A 191 4.76 13.59 1.09
C VAL A 191 6.28 13.44 1.03
N ALA A 192 6.88 12.76 2.00
CA ALA A 192 8.29 12.42 1.98
C ALA A 192 8.67 11.42 0.88
N CYS A 193 7.70 10.74 0.27
CA CYS A 193 7.83 9.80 -0.85
C CYS A 193 7.25 10.36 -2.15
N SER A 194 7.31 11.67 -2.39
CA SER A 194 6.80 12.28 -3.63
C SER A 194 7.64 11.88 -4.86
N TRP A 195 7.05 12.04 -6.06
CA TRP A 195 7.76 11.80 -7.33
C TRP A 195 9.00 12.69 -7.48
N GLU A 196 8.97 13.94 -7.01
CA GLU A 196 10.12 14.85 -7.05
C GLU A 196 11.29 14.28 -6.24
N ARG A 197 11.01 13.76 -5.03
CA ARG A 197 12.04 13.12 -4.19
C ARG A 197 12.55 11.81 -4.79
N ALA A 198 11.66 10.98 -5.33
CA ALA A 198 12.05 9.75 -6.01
C ALA A 198 12.94 10.04 -7.23
N THR A 199 12.62 11.07 -8.01
CA THR A 199 13.44 11.54 -9.15
C THR A 199 14.80 12.04 -8.69
N THR A 200 14.85 12.86 -7.65
CA THR A 200 16.12 13.34 -7.07
C THR A 200 17.01 12.18 -6.62
N GLN A 201 16.44 11.17 -5.95
CA GLN A 201 17.17 9.97 -5.56
C GLN A 201 17.67 9.17 -6.75
N PHE A 202 16.86 9.06 -7.82
CA PHE A 202 17.28 8.37 -9.04
C PHE A 202 18.47 9.08 -9.69
N LEU A 203 18.39 10.38 -9.88
CA LEU A 203 19.48 11.18 -10.46
C LEU A 203 20.77 11.08 -9.64
N ALA A 204 20.68 11.11 -8.31
CA ALA A 204 21.83 10.93 -7.43
C ALA A 204 22.49 9.53 -7.52
N ASN A 205 21.80 8.54 -8.09
CA ASN A 205 22.34 7.20 -8.33
C ASN A 205 22.99 7.05 -9.73
N THR A 206 22.86 8.07 -10.61
CA THR A 206 23.39 8.03 -11.99
C THR A 206 24.72 8.78 -12.15
N VAL A 207 25.19 9.45 -11.10
CA VAL A 207 26.46 10.21 -11.05
C VAL A 207 27.58 9.40 -10.41
#